data_5a2a8e6dce195580c1b454620383cb11
#
_entry.id   5a2a8e6dce195580c1b454620383cb11
#
_cell.length_a   1.000
_cell.length_b   1.000
_cell.length_c   1.000
_cell.angle_alpha   90.00
_cell.angle_beta   90.00
_cell.angle_gamma   90.00
#
_symmetry.space_group_name_H-M   'P 1'
#
loop_
_entity.id
_entity.type
_entity.pdbx_description
1 polymer ?
#
loop_
_entity_poly.entity_id
_entity_poly.type
_entity_poly.pdbx_seq_one_letter_code
_entity_poly.pdbx_strand_id
1 'polypeptide(L)'
;MRSTATKFWGQNVIKPEMNTDQPVRILVVDDDASICRWLNAVLTAEGYECCKARSVEEAERILHEHPIDVALLDIYIGQANGLEFLGNLKTLQPNCKAVMMTARASIETVARSVAGGAIEYLSKPLLIDELLALLQKLTGPRQTTSPAPKDIFGPESAIVGRSPKMLEVYRAVARVAPSTASVLIAGASGSGKELVARAIHAHSTRAEMIFTPLNCGSFPENILESELFGHEKGAFTGADTSRSGLFEATDGGTIFLDEISETSLSFQVKLLRVLQEHKVRRVGSNNFIPIDVRIVAATNKDMSGLIRTGQFREDLYYRLSVVTIQLPSLEERAEDIPLLVQHFLERFNQRNQRQVNISDAAVNLLASMSWPGNVRELENLIERLAIFADMDEISSEEVDRERGRRNEAASAPEQSSGSLPGKLQEMERQEILRALRESGGNRALAARKLGIERKTLYEKARRLAIDLQLKET
;
A
#
# COMPACT_ATOMS: atom_id res chain seq x y z
N MET A 1 -62.34 43.41 -37.02
CA MET A 1 -62.06 42.51 -38.14
C MET A 1 -61.07 41.47 -37.67
N ARG A 2 -61.57 40.28 -37.47
CA ARG A 2 -61.09 38.95 -37.94
C ARG A 2 -59.65 38.63 -37.66
N SER A 3 -59.43 37.69 -36.70
CA SER A 3 -59.26 36.23 -36.98
C SER A 3 -57.80 35.93 -37.23
N THR A 4 -57.16 35.04 -36.60
CA THR A 4 -57.42 33.60 -36.56
C THR A 4 -56.53 32.93 -35.50
N ALA A 5 -57.09 31.92 -34.90
CA ALA A 5 -56.43 30.94 -34.03
C ALA A 5 -55.42 30.06 -34.79
N THR A 6 -54.42 29.59 -34.10
CA THR A 6 -53.93 28.23 -34.38
C THR A 6 -53.47 27.57 -33.06
N LYS A 7 -54.25 26.60 -32.61
CA LYS A 7 -53.89 25.50 -31.73
C LYS A 7 -52.77 24.68 -32.40
N PHE A 8 -51.76 24.22 -31.68
CA PHE A 8 -51.22 22.86 -31.94
C PHE A 8 -50.36 22.37 -30.78
N TRP A 9 -50.79 21.24 -30.24
CA TRP A 9 -50.10 20.09 -29.69
C TRP A 9 -49.48 20.24 -28.31
N GLY A 10 -50.25 19.80 -27.31
CA GLY A 10 -49.75 19.23 -26.08
C GLY A 10 -49.06 17.90 -26.40
N GLN A 11 -47.77 17.80 -26.13
CA GLN A 11 -47.14 16.53 -25.88
C GLN A 11 -47.20 16.26 -24.39
N ASN A 12 -48.04 15.30 -24.01
CA ASN A 12 -48.00 14.61 -22.74
C ASN A 12 -46.67 13.90 -22.64
N VAL A 13 -45.69 14.51 -21.96
CA VAL A 13 -44.56 13.81 -21.39
C VAL A 13 -45.11 12.99 -20.24
N ILE A 14 -45.38 11.71 -20.50
CA ILE A 14 -45.61 10.71 -19.46
C ILE A 14 -44.32 10.65 -18.65
N LYS A 15 -44.29 11.31 -17.50
CA LYS A 15 -43.31 11.00 -16.46
C LYS A 15 -43.60 9.57 -16.01
N PRO A 16 -42.63 8.64 -16.06
CA PRO A 16 -42.79 7.37 -15.38
C PRO A 16 -42.88 7.70 -13.87
N GLU A 17 -44.07 7.58 -13.30
CA GLU A 17 -44.27 7.51 -11.86
C GLU A 17 -43.45 6.31 -11.37
N MET A 18 -42.37 6.57 -10.63
CA MET A 18 -41.68 5.52 -9.90
C MET A 18 -42.63 5.04 -8.81
N ASN A 19 -43.09 3.83 -8.97
CA ASN A 19 -43.91 3.10 -8.02
C ASN A 19 -43.04 2.85 -6.76
N THR A 20 -43.20 3.67 -5.75
CA THR A 20 -42.42 3.68 -4.49
C THR A 20 -42.84 2.57 -3.52
N ASP A 21 -43.72 1.63 -3.94
CA ASP A 21 -44.35 0.63 -3.08
C ASP A 21 -43.90 -0.83 -3.34
N GLN A 22 -42.96 -1.06 -4.26
CA GLN A 22 -42.44 -2.44 -4.44
C GLN A 22 -41.15 -2.64 -3.62
N PRO A 23 -41.07 -3.75 -2.84
CA PRO A 23 -39.85 -4.03 -2.09
C PRO A 23 -38.67 -4.22 -3.05
N VAL A 24 -37.50 -3.68 -2.68
CA VAL A 24 -36.25 -3.85 -3.43
C VAL A 24 -35.90 -5.32 -3.48
N ARG A 25 -35.70 -5.85 -4.69
CA ARG A 25 -35.41 -7.26 -4.92
C ARG A 25 -33.92 -7.51 -5.08
N ILE A 26 -33.38 -8.36 -4.20
CA ILE A 26 -31.96 -8.71 -4.16
C ILE A 26 -31.76 -10.17 -4.56
N LEU A 27 -30.88 -10.42 -5.54
CA LEU A 27 -30.44 -11.77 -5.92
C LEU A 27 -29.12 -12.09 -5.22
N VAL A 28 -29.07 -13.18 -4.47
CA VAL A 28 -27.86 -13.73 -3.84
C VAL A 28 -27.42 -14.96 -4.62
N VAL A 29 -26.19 -14.96 -5.13
CA VAL A 29 -25.62 -16.08 -5.88
C VAL A 29 -24.34 -16.55 -5.19
N ASP A 30 -24.41 -17.73 -4.57
CA ASP A 30 -23.33 -18.33 -3.76
C ASP A 30 -23.56 -19.85 -3.68
N ASP A 31 -22.55 -20.66 -3.92
CA ASP A 31 -22.67 -22.12 -3.87
C ASP A 31 -22.82 -22.66 -2.42
N ASP A 32 -22.40 -21.87 -1.42
CA ASP A 32 -22.61 -22.20 -0.02
C ASP A 32 -24.06 -21.92 0.41
N ALA A 33 -24.79 -23.01 0.64
CA ALA A 33 -26.16 -22.96 1.11
C ALA A 33 -26.33 -22.25 2.47
N SER A 34 -25.28 -22.20 3.29
CA SER A 34 -25.33 -21.56 4.61
C SER A 34 -25.26 -20.03 4.46
N ILE A 35 -24.42 -19.53 3.57
CA ILE A 35 -24.33 -18.10 3.23
C ILE A 35 -25.64 -17.63 2.60
N CYS A 36 -26.17 -18.37 1.62
CA CYS A 36 -27.46 -18.05 1.02
C CYS A 36 -28.61 -17.98 2.03
N ARG A 37 -28.68 -18.93 2.99
CA ARG A 37 -29.70 -18.92 4.05
C ARG A 37 -29.54 -17.74 5.00
N TRP A 38 -28.30 -17.49 5.42
CA TRP A 38 -27.97 -16.39 6.33
C TRP A 38 -28.31 -15.03 5.72
N LEU A 39 -27.84 -14.77 4.48
CA LEU A 39 -28.16 -13.53 3.75
C LEU A 39 -29.66 -13.35 3.54
N ASN A 40 -30.37 -14.42 3.18
CA ASN A 40 -31.83 -14.35 3.04
C ASN A 40 -32.50 -13.95 4.37
N ALA A 41 -32.09 -14.51 5.51
CA ALA A 41 -32.67 -14.16 6.80
C ALA A 41 -32.42 -12.70 7.17
N VAL A 42 -31.18 -12.22 6.98
CA VAL A 42 -30.79 -10.83 7.26
C VAL A 42 -31.53 -9.84 6.34
N LEU A 43 -31.51 -10.10 5.03
CA LEU A 43 -32.13 -9.20 4.05
C LEU A 43 -33.66 -9.13 4.19
N THR A 44 -34.31 -10.28 4.48
CA THR A 44 -35.76 -10.32 4.68
C THR A 44 -36.15 -9.60 5.98
N ALA A 45 -35.34 -9.69 7.06
CA ALA A 45 -35.57 -8.96 8.31
C ALA A 45 -35.49 -7.43 8.12
N GLU A 46 -34.68 -6.97 7.14
CA GLU A 46 -34.52 -5.54 6.78
C GLU A 46 -35.50 -5.09 5.67
N GLY A 47 -36.48 -5.95 5.31
CA GLY A 47 -37.56 -5.59 4.40
C GLY A 47 -37.22 -5.72 2.91
N TYR A 48 -36.11 -6.36 2.55
CA TYR A 48 -35.77 -6.68 1.16
C TYR A 48 -36.41 -7.99 0.69
N GLU A 49 -36.80 -8.06 -0.59
CA GLU A 49 -37.20 -9.32 -1.21
C GLU A 49 -35.95 -10.05 -1.72
N CYS A 50 -35.66 -11.24 -1.16
CA CYS A 50 -34.41 -11.97 -1.45
C CYS A 50 -34.65 -13.20 -2.31
N CYS A 51 -34.07 -13.23 -3.51
CA CYS A 51 -33.96 -14.41 -4.37
C CYS A 51 -32.59 -15.08 -4.15
N LYS A 52 -32.55 -16.42 -4.19
CA LYS A 52 -31.32 -17.21 -3.93
C LYS A 52 -31.04 -18.10 -5.12
N ALA A 53 -29.77 -18.17 -5.53
CA ALA A 53 -29.26 -19.10 -6.53
C ALA A 53 -27.97 -19.74 -6.02
N ARG A 54 -27.78 -21.03 -6.26
CA ARG A 54 -26.59 -21.78 -5.88
C ARG A 54 -25.72 -22.16 -7.08
N SER A 55 -26.17 -21.80 -8.28
CA SER A 55 -25.42 -21.95 -9.53
C SER A 55 -25.77 -20.82 -10.49
N VAL A 56 -24.96 -20.67 -11.54
CA VAL A 56 -25.17 -19.67 -12.59
C VAL A 56 -26.47 -19.93 -13.32
N GLU A 57 -26.80 -21.19 -13.61
CA GLU A 57 -28.03 -21.58 -14.32
C GLU A 57 -29.29 -21.25 -13.51
N GLU A 58 -29.24 -21.40 -12.19
CA GLU A 58 -30.34 -21.02 -11.30
C GLU A 58 -30.49 -19.49 -11.25
N ALA A 59 -29.37 -18.76 -11.22
CA ALA A 59 -29.36 -17.31 -11.24
C ALA A 59 -29.92 -16.75 -12.57
N GLU A 60 -29.55 -17.32 -13.71
CA GLU A 60 -30.07 -16.92 -15.03
C GLU A 60 -31.57 -17.15 -15.13
N ARG A 61 -32.11 -18.27 -14.64
CA ARG A 61 -33.56 -18.50 -14.59
C ARG A 61 -34.29 -17.41 -13.81
N ILE A 62 -33.77 -17.06 -12.60
CA ILE A 62 -34.35 -16.00 -11.77
C ILE A 62 -34.33 -14.66 -12.50
N LEU A 63 -33.23 -14.34 -13.17
CA LEU A 63 -33.10 -13.09 -13.95
C LEU A 63 -34.07 -13.01 -15.14
N HIS A 64 -34.45 -14.12 -15.72
CA HIS A 64 -35.50 -14.17 -16.79
C HIS A 64 -36.91 -14.02 -16.22
N GLU A 65 -37.17 -14.49 -15.01
CA GLU A 65 -38.49 -14.48 -14.41
C GLU A 65 -38.80 -13.19 -13.61
N HIS A 66 -37.79 -12.57 -13.05
CA HIS A 66 -37.95 -11.44 -12.13
C HIS A 66 -36.97 -10.29 -12.41
N PRO A 67 -37.42 -9.01 -12.36
CA PRO A 67 -36.51 -7.88 -12.34
C PRO A 67 -35.76 -7.84 -10.99
N ILE A 68 -34.43 -7.67 -11.03
CA ILE A 68 -33.55 -7.63 -9.88
C ILE A 68 -32.92 -6.23 -9.77
N ASP A 69 -33.00 -5.62 -8.59
CA ASP A 69 -32.42 -4.30 -8.33
C ASP A 69 -30.95 -4.41 -7.97
N VAL A 70 -30.59 -5.38 -7.11
CA VAL A 70 -29.20 -5.61 -6.66
C VAL A 70 -28.88 -7.12 -6.73
N ALA A 71 -27.72 -7.47 -7.26
CA ALA A 71 -27.20 -8.82 -7.26
C ALA A 71 -25.91 -8.90 -6.40
N LEU A 72 -25.93 -9.79 -5.40
CA LEU A 72 -24.77 -10.16 -4.58
C LEU A 72 -24.19 -11.45 -5.16
N LEU A 73 -23.01 -11.38 -5.79
CA LEU A 73 -22.40 -12.46 -6.55
C LEU A 73 -21.12 -12.95 -5.91
N ASP A 74 -21.00 -14.24 -5.59
CA ASP A 74 -19.69 -14.80 -5.29
C ASP A 74 -18.81 -14.85 -6.54
N ILE A 75 -17.51 -14.67 -6.35
CA ILE A 75 -16.51 -14.80 -7.43
C ILE A 75 -16.43 -16.27 -7.88
N TYR A 76 -16.52 -17.21 -6.96
CA TYR A 76 -16.48 -18.64 -7.24
C TYR A 76 -17.82 -19.27 -6.90
N ILE A 77 -18.57 -19.65 -7.91
CA ILE A 77 -19.90 -20.28 -7.78
C ILE A 77 -19.75 -21.75 -8.19
N GLY A 78 -19.33 -22.60 -7.25
CA GLY A 78 -18.95 -23.98 -7.55
C GLY A 78 -17.74 -24.05 -8.49
N GLN A 79 -17.96 -24.54 -9.74
CA GLN A 79 -16.94 -24.56 -10.79
C GLN A 79 -17.00 -23.35 -11.73
N ALA A 80 -18.02 -22.52 -11.60
CA ALA A 80 -18.23 -21.36 -12.48
C ALA A 80 -17.54 -20.11 -11.92
N ASN A 81 -17.14 -19.21 -12.82
CA ASN A 81 -16.55 -17.92 -12.50
C ASN A 81 -17.64 -16.84 -12.45
N GLY A 82 -17.92 -16.30 -11.26
CA GLY A 82 -18.90 -15.24 -11.07
C GLY A 82 -18.59 -13.94 -11.81
N LEU A 83 -17.32 -13.70 -12.17
CA LEU A 83 -16.92 -12.55 -12.99
C LEU A 83 -17.40 -12.69 -14.44
N GLU A 84 -17.41 -13.89 -14.98
CA GLU A 84 -17.99 -14.17 -16.32
C GLU A 84 -19.49 -14.02 -16.28
N PHE A 85 -20.14 -14.53 -15.24
CA PHE A 85 -21.56 -14.36 -15.03
C PHE A 85 -21.99 -12.90 -14.88
N LEU A 86 -21.15 -12.04 -14.31
CA LEU A 86 -21.39 -10.60 -14.21
C LEU A 86 -21.63 -9.96 -15.61
N GLY A 87 -20.88 -10.39 -16.65
CA GLY A 87 -21.10 -9.97 -18.03
C GLY A 87 -22.47 -10.38 -18.56
N ASN A 88 -22.91 -11.62 -18.29
CA ASN A 88 -24.22 -12.11 -18.67
C ASN A 88 -25.35 -11.36 -17.94
N LEU A 89 -25.19 -11.14 -16.63
CA LEU A 89 -26.13 -10.35 -15.83
C LEU A 89 -26.36 -8.96 -16.43
N LYS A 90 -25.29 -8.27 -16.81
CA LYS A 90 -25.38 -6.93 -17.41
C LYS A 90 -26.04 -6.92 -18.78
N THR A 91 -25.93 -8.02 -19.51
CA THR A 91 -26.62 -8.19 -20.79
C THR A 91 -28.11 -8.46 -20.59
N LEU A 92 -28.47 -9.31 -19.62
CA LEU A 92 -29.86 -9.67 -19.31
C LEU A 92 -30.61 -8.53 -18.60
N GLN A 93 -29.96 -7.90 -17.60
CA GLN A 93 -30.56 -6.81 -16.82
C GLN A 93 -29.55 -5.66 -16.63
N PRO A 94 -29.42 -4.73 -17.58
CA PRO A 94 -28.43 -3.63 -17.54
C PRO A 94 -28.56 -2.72 -16.32
N ASN A 95 -29.76 -2.58 -15.77
CA ASN A 95 -30.04 -1.72 -14.61
C ASN A 95 -29.76 -2.41 -13.26
N CYS A 96 -29.56 -3.73 -13.23
CA CYS A 96 -29.24 -4.47 -12.02
C CYS A 96 -27.88 -4.03 -11.48
N LYS A 97 -27.83 -3.67 -10.20
CA LYS A 97 -26.62 -3.25 -9.50
C LYS A 97 -25.90 -4.48 -8.96
N ALA A 98 -24.74 -4.81 -9.53
CA ALA A 98 -23.97 -5.97 -9.12
C ALA A 98 -22.93 -5.61 -8.04
N VAL A 99 -22.89 -6.42 -6.97
CA VAL A 99 -21.92 -6.38 -5.90
C VAL A 99 -21.23 -7.73 -5.84
N MET A 100 -19.91 -7.73 -5.93
CA MET A 100 -19.14 -8.98 -5.84
C MET A 100 -18.82 -9.32 -4.39
N MET A 101 -18.92 -10.60 -4.03
CA MET A 101 -18.53 -11.15 -2.74
C MET A 101 -17.31 -12.06 -2.91
N THR A 102 -16.32 -12.03 -2.01
CA THR A 102 -15.17 -12.93 -2.12
C THR A 102 -14.51 -13.21 -0.77
N ALA A 103 -13.95 -14.42 -0.64
CA ALA A 103 -13.07 -14.77 0.47
C ALA A 103 -11.62 -14.27 0.28
N ARG A 104 -11.20 -13.94 -0.96
CA ARG A 104 -9.86 -13.46 -1.28
C ARG A 104 -9.95 -12.19 -2.13
N ALA A 105 -9.81 -11.04 -1.47
CA ALA A 105 -9.67 -9.77 -2.16
C ALA A 105 -8.25 -9.64 -2.73
N SER A 106 -8.15 -9.43 -4.04
CA SER A 106 -6.92 -9.01 -4.71
C SER A 106 -7.22 -7.82 -5.60
N ILE A 107 -6.21 -7.01 -5.94
CA ILE A 107 -6.39 -5.93 -6.91
C ILE A 107 -6.96 -6.47 -8.22
N GLU A 108 -6.51 -7.63 -8.64
CA GLU A 108 -6.93 -8.28 -9.86
C GLU A 108 -8.44 -8.60 -9.85
N THR A 109 -8.94 -9.23 -8.77
CA THR A 109 -10.37 -9.56 -8.64
C THR A 109 -11.24 -8.32 -8.53
N VAL A 110 -10.81 -7.31 -7.79
CA VAL A 110 -11.52 -6.03 -7.68
C VAL A 110 -11.56 -5.29 -9.02
N ALA A 111 -10.44 -5.23 -9.72
CA ALA A 111 -10.36 -4.54 -10.99
C ALA A 111 -11.17 -5.25 -12.10
N ARG A 112 -11.12 -6.58 -12.17
CA ARG A 112 -11.99 -7.37 -13.07
C ARG A 112 -13.47 -7.16 -12.74
N SER A 113 -13.85 -7.11 -11.47
CA SER A 113 -15.22 -6.85 -11.05
C SER A 113 -15.70 -5.47 -11.51
N VAL A 114 -14.88 -4.43 -11.32
CA VAL A 114 -15.18 -3.06 -11.76
C VAL A 114 -15.25 -2.98 -13.29
N ALA A 115 -14.31 -3.60 -14.01
CA ALA A 115 -14.32 -3.66 -15.47
C ALA A 115 -15.54 -4.43 -16.02
N GLY A 116 -15.98 -5.50 -15.33
CA GLY A 116 -17.19 -6.25 -15.66
C GLY A 116 -18.49 -5.52 -15.33
N GLY A 117 -18.44 -4.33 -14.71
CA GLY A 117 -19.61 -3.51 -14.38
C GLY A 117 -20.18 -3.76 -12.99
N ALA A 118 -19.44 -4.40 -12.09
CA ALA A 118 -19.78 -4.40 -10.66
C ALA A 118 -19.67 -2.97 -10.10
N ILE A 119 -20.66 -2.60 -9.30
CA ILE A 119 -20.70 -1.26 -8.68
C ILE A 119 -19.85 -1.25 -7.41
N GLU A 120 -19.82 -2.37 -6.69
CA GLU A 120 -19.15 -2.46 -5.40
C GLU A 120 -18.71 -3.91 -5.12
N TYR A 121 -18.03 -4.10 -4.01
CA TYR A 121 -17.35 -5.32 -3.64
C TYR A 121 -17.35 -5.51 -2.13
N LEU A 122 -17.61 -6.73 -1.66
CA LEU A 122 -17.65 -7.11 -0.24
C LEU A 122 -16.70 -8.27 0.04
N SER A 123 -15.94 -8.19 1.13
CA SER A 123 -15.09 -9.30 1.58
C SER A 123 -15.87 -10.26 2.47
N LYS A 124 -15.68 -11.57 2.30
CA LYS A 124 -16.12 -12.58 3.25
C LYS A 124 -15.08 -12.75 4.38
N PRO A 125 -15.46 -12.83 5.66
CA PRO A 125 -16.83 -12.89 6.18
C PRO A 125 -17.56 -11.56 6.06
N LEU A 126 -18.83 -11.61 5.62
CA LEU A 126 -19.65 -10.43 5.40
C LEU A 126 -20.05 -9.81 6.76
N LEU A 127 -19.75 -8.54 6.97
CA LEU A 127 -20.23 -7.76 8.11
C LEU A 127 -21.62 -7.21 7.78
N ILE A 128 -22.60 -7.44 8.66
CA ILE A 128 -24.00 -7.06 8.44
C ILE A 128 -24.11 -5.54 8.24
N ASP A 129 -23.45 -4.76 9.08
CA ASP A 129 -23.50 -3.30 9.03
C ASP A 129 -22.94 -2.74 7.70
N GLU A 130 -21.86 -3.33 7.19
CA GLU A 130 -21.24 -2.95 5.90
C GLU A 130 -22.17 -3.29 4.74
N LEU A 131 -22.76 -4.48 4.75
CA LEU A 131 -23.72 -4.93 3.74
C LEU A 131 -24.95 -4.02 3.71
N LEU A 132 -25.55 -3.75 4.86
CA LEU A 132 -26.76 -2.91 4.94
C LEU A 132 -26.49 -1.45 4.56
N ALA A 133 -25.38 -0.86 5.00
CA ALA A 133 -24.97 0.48 4.59
C ALA A 133 -24.76 0.57 3.07
N LEU A 134 -24.16 -0.45 2.46
CA LEU A 134 -23.97 -0.54 1.01
C LEU A 134 -25.31 -0.64 0.28
N LEU A 135 -26.21 -1.53 0.73
CA LEU A 135 -27.53 -1.68 0.12
C LEU A 135 -28.35 -0.39 0.20
N GLN A 136 -28.35 0.31 1.34
CA GLN A 136 -28.99 1.62 1.48
C GLN A 136 -28.44 2.64 0.50
N LYS A 137 -27.12 2.70 0.32
CA LYS A 137 -26.46 3.55 -0.67
C LYS A 137 -26.86 3.20 -2.10
N LEU A 138 -27.01 1.91 -2.41
CA LEU A 138 -27.34 1.44 -3.75
C LEU A 138 -28.83 1.61 -4.08
N THR A 139 -29.76 1.51 -3.12
CA THR A 139 -31.20 1.56 -3.33
C THR A 139 -31.81 2.95 -3.12
N GLY A 140 -31.04 3.96 -2.62
CA GLY A 140 -31.42 5.35 -2.47
C GLY A 140 -31.54 6.12 -3.79
N PRO A 141 -31.98 7.41 -3.80
CA PRO A 141 -32.21 8.19 -5.01
C PRO A 141 -30.94 8.33 -5.86
N ARG A 142 -31.08 8.06 -7.18
CA ARG A 142 -30.03 7.88 -8.16
C ARG A 142 -29.05 9.04 -8.28
N GLN A 143 -27.75 8.76 -8.14
CA GLN A 143 -26.67 9.55 -8.73
C GLN A 143 -26.16 8.84 -9.99
N THR A 144 -26.00 9.61 -11.07
CA THR A 144 -25.61 9.14 -12.40
C THR A 144 -24.14 8.62 -12.44
N THR A 145 -23.95 7.45 -13.04
CA THR A 145 -22.67 6.78 -13.22
C THR A 145 -22.06 7.02 -14.59
N SER A 146 -20.77 7.27 -14.63
CA SER A 146 -19.92 7.35 -15.84
C SER A 146 -19.48 5.94 -16.30
N PRO A 147 -19.17 5.70 -17.60
CA PRO A 147 -19.02 4.34 -18.15
C PRO A 147 -17.69 3.65 -17.79
N ALA A 148 -17.75 2.32 -17.76
CA ALA A 148 -16.67 1.42 -17.36
C ALA A 148 -15.63 1.16 -18.48
N PRO A 149 -14.34 0.95 -18.14
CA PRO A 149 -13.31 0.53 -19.09
C PRO A 149 -13.10 -1.00 -19.11
N LYS A 150 -12.56 -1.48 -20.24
CA LYS A 150 -12.41 -2.89 -20.64
C LYS A 150 -11.15 -3.57 -20.04
N ASP A 151 -11.22 -4.91 -19.97
CA ASP A 151 -10.26 -5.88 -19.43
C ASP A 151 -8.78 -5.70 -19.77
N ILE A 152 -7.92 -5.79 -18.75
CA ILE A 152 -6.50 -6.21 -18.88
C ILE A 152 -5.94 -6.58 -17.49
N PHE A 153 -5.51 -7.84 -17.23
CA PHE A 153 -4.71 -8.18 -16.05
C PHE A 153 -3.83 -9.43 -16.21
N GLY A 154 -2.52 -9.31 -15.86
CA GLY A 154 -1.54 -10.37 -15.80
C GLY A 154 -1.13 -10.73 -14.36
N PRO A 155 -0.43 -11.87 -14.12
CA PRO A 155 -0.39 -12.57 -12.83
C PRO A 155 0.64 -12.07 -11.79
N GLU A 156 1.19 -10.86 -11.85
CA GLU A 156 2.33 -10.47 -11.01
C GLU A 156 2.12 -9.39 -9.92
N SER A 157 0.91 -8.93 -9.64
CA SER A 157 0.71 -7.93 -8.57
C SER A 157 0.32 -8.59 -7.25
N ALA A 158 1.32 -9.05 -6.50
CA ALA A 158 1.13 -9.72 -5.22
C ALA A 158 0.89 -8.75 -4.05
N ILE A 159 -0.09 -7.85 -4.13
CA ILE A 159 -0.55 -7.16 -2.94
C ILE A 159 -1.55 -8.05 -2.22
N VAL A 160 -1.20 -8.43 -0.99
CA VAL A 160 -1.99 -9.33 -0.14
C VAL A 160 -2.66 -8.52 0.96
N GLY A 161 -3.98 -8.70 1.11
CA GLY A 161 -4.79 -8.09 2.16
C GLY A 161 -6.28 -8.18 1.84
N ARG A 162 -7.12 -8.29 2.87
CA ARG A 162 -8.58 -8.36 2.76
C ARG A 162 -9.29 -7.35 3.67
N SER A 163 -8.52 -6.62 4.48
CA SER A 163 -9.07 -5.63 5.40
C SER A 163 -9.87 -4.55 4.66
N PRO A 164 -10.89 -3.94 5.28
CA PRO A 164 -11.66 -2.86 4.69
C PRO A 164 -10.78 -1.71 4.18
N LYS A 165 -9.73 -1.36 4.93
CA LYS A 165 -8.75 -0.32 4.53
C LYS A 165 -7.98 -0.71 3.26
N MET A 166 -7.59 -1.99 3.11
CA MET A 166 -6.93 -2.45 1.88
C MET A 166 -7.90 -2.48 0.69
N LEU A 167 -9.17 -2.78 0.91
CA LEU A 167 -10.19 -2.68 -0.13
C LEU A 167 -10.35 -1.26 -0.67
N GLU A 168 -10.28 -0.24 0.19
CA GLU A 168 -10.26 1.16 -0.23
C GLU A 168 -9.04 1.48 -1.11
N VAL A 169 -7.86 0.96 -0.75
CA VAL A 169 -6.64 1.07 -1.57
C VAL A 169 -6.85 0.43 -2.94
N TYR A 170 -7.40 -0.79 -2.99
CA TYR A 170 -7.67 -1.50 -4.26
C TYR A 170 -8.66 -0.74 -5.15
N ARG A 171 -9.73 -0.21 -4.56
CA ARG A 171 -10.69 0.65 -5.28
C ARG A 171 -10.03 1.91 -5.84
N ALA A 172 -9.18 2.56 -5.05
CA ALA A 172 -8.44 3.75 -5.49
C ALA A 172 -7.48 3.41 -6.64
N VAL A 173 -6.73 2.31 -6.55
CA VAL A 173 -5.85 1.82 -7.62
C VAL A 173 -6.65 1.53 -8.90
N ALA A 174 -7.74 0.76 -8.81
CA ALA A 174 -8.57 0.42 -9.96
C ALA A 174 -9.16 1.65 -10.67
N ARG A 175 -9.53 2.69 -9.91
CA ARG A 175 -10.05 3.95 -10.48
C ARG A 175 -8.98 4.82 -11.13
N VAL A 176 -7.78 4.89 -10.54
CA VAL A 176 -6.72 5.79 -11.01
C VAL A 176 -5.83 5.16 -12.08
N ALA A 177 -5.70 3.84 -12.11
CA ALA A 177 -4.81 3.15 -13.04
C ALA A 177 -5.05 3.52 -14.52
N PRO A 178 -6.30 3.56 -15.05
CA PRO A 178 -6.55 3.89 -16.45
C PRO A 178 -6.26 5.36 -16.81
N SER A 179 -6.11 6.24 -15.82
CA SER A 179 -5.83 7.67 -16.05
C SER A 179 -4.34 7.94 -16.23
N THR A 180 -4.00 9.11 -16.79
CA THR A 180 -2.63 9.63 -16.86
C THR A 180 -2.25 10.51 -15.68
N ALA A 181 -3.15 10.67 -14.71
CA ALA A 181 -2.94 11.53 -13.55
C ALA A 181 -1.74 11.08 -12.69
N SER A 182 -1.03 12.06 -12.14
CA SER A 182 -0.01 11.81 -11.12
C SER A 182 -0.65 11.27 -9.84
N VAL A 183 0.02 10.33 -9.18
CA VAL A 183 -0.48 9.68 -7.95
C VAL A 183 0.57 9.83 -6.86
N LEU A 184 0.13 10.27 -5.68
CA LEU A 184 0.94 10.27 -4.47
C LEU A 184 0.47 9.15 -3.54
N ILE A 185 1.38 8.21 -3.23
CA ILE A 185 1.13 7.12 -2.29
C ILE A 185 1.74 7.50 -0.94
N ALA A 186 0.91 7.75 0.06
CA ALA A 186 1.35 8.06 1.40
C ALA A 186 1.16 6.85 2.32
N GLY A 187 2.13 6.58 3.20
CA GLY A 187 2.06 5.47 4.14
C GLY A 187 3.40 5.17 4.80
N ALA A 188 3.38 4.49 5.94
CA ALA A 188 4.56 4.17 6.72
C ALA A 188 5.63 3.39 5.92
N SER A 189 6.89 3.43 6.38
CA SER A 189 7.95 2.63 5.76
C SER A 189 7.61 1.13 5.85
N GLY A 190 7.92 0.36 4.79
CA GLY A 190 7.63 -1.07 4.75
C GLY A 190 6.16 -1.46 4.59
N SER A 191 5.23 -0.52 4.37
CA SER A 191 3.79 -0.80 4.17
C SER A 191 3.44 -1.43 2.81
N GLY A 192 4.34 -1.34 1.80
CA GLY A 192 4.13 -1.90 0.45
C GLY A 192 3.85 -0.86 -0.63
N LYS A 193 4.27 0.41 -0.46
CA LYS A 193 4.03 1.51 -1.43
C LYS A 193 4.50 1.19 -2.85
N GLU A 194 5.66 0.54 -3.00
CA GLU A 194 6.16 0.14 -4.32
C GLU A 194 5.25 -0.88 -5.01
N LEU A 195 4.69 -1.85 -4.25
CA LEU A 195 3.74 -2.82 -4.82
C LEU A 195 2.47 -2.13 -5.34
N VAL A 196 1.98 -1.12 -4.62
CA VAL A 196 0.85 -0.29 -5.07
C VAL A 196 1.21 0.48 -6.34
N ALA A 197 2.40 1.06 -6.43
CA ALA A 197 2.86 1.75 -7.65
C ALA A 197 2.97 0.80 -8.86
N ARG A 198 3.51 -0.40 -8.66
CA ARG A 198 3.56 -1.45 -9.70
C ARG A 198 2.16 -1.88 -10.13
N ALA A 199 1.22 -2.02 -9.19
CA ALA A 199 -0.16 -2.34 -9.52
C ALA A 199 -0.85 -1.23 -10.32
N ILE A 200 -0.62 0.05 -9.97
CA ILE A 200 -1.13 1.19 -10.76
C ILE A 200 -0.61 1.13 -12.20
N HIS A 201 0.68 0.83 -12.38
CA HIS A 201 1.27 0.70 -13.71
C HIS A 201 0.71 -0.50 -14.47
N ALA A 202 0.70 -1.70 -13.86
CA ALA A 202 0.23 -2.93 -14.48
C ALA A 202 -1.25 -2.86 -14.93
N HIS A 203 -2.06 -2.02 -14.28
CA HIS A 203 -3.47 -1.81 -14.60
C HIS A 203 -3.74 -0.52 -15.38
N SER A 204 -2.70 0.12 -15.91
CA SER A 204 -2.78 1.35 -16.69
C SER A 204 -2.80 1.09 -18.20
N THR A 205 -3.07 2.15 -18.97
CA THR A 205 -2.90 2.13 -20.42
C THR A 205 -1.44 1.99 -20.87
N ARG A 206 -0.48 2.03 -19.91
CA ARG A 206 0.97 1.90 -20.13
C ARG A 206 1.54 0.59 -19.58
N ALA A 207 0.70 -0.42 -19.32
CA ALA A 207 1.10 -1.69 -18.70
C ALA A 207 2.23 -2.41 -19.44
N GLU A 208 2.23 -2.33 -20.78
CA GLU A 208 3.27 -2.93 -21.64
C GLU A 208 4.53 -2.05 -21.80
N MET A 209 4.52 -0.85 -21.22
CA MET A 209 5.63 0.09 -21.29
C MET A 209 6.57 -0.08 -20.09
N ILE A 210 7.69 0.67 -20.09
CA ILE A 210 8.70 0.59 -19.03
C ILE A 210 8.16 1.17 -17.71
N PHE A 211 8.34 0.40 -16.61
CA PHE A 211 8.19 0.87 -15.25
C PHE A 211 9.57 1.07 -14.62
N THR A 212 9.91 2.31 -14.27
CA THR A 212 11.22 2.68 -13.73
C THR A 212 11.07 3.10 -12.25
N PRO A 213 11.42 2.25 -11.28
CA PRO A 213 11.45 2.64 -9.87
C PRO A 213 12.76 3.38 -9.56
N LEU A 214 12.66 4.46 -8.77
CA LEU A 214 13.78 5.23 -8.26
C LEU A 214 13.53 5.62 -6.81
N ASN A 215 14.42 5.24 -5.90
CA ASN A 215 14.39 5.73 -4.52
C ASN A 215 15.21 7.02 -4.42
N CYS A 216 14.55 8.15 -4.12
CA CYS A 216 15.16 9.47 -4.05
C CYS A 216 16.07 9.64 -2.83
N GLY A 217 15.87 8.88 -1.75
CA GLY A 217 16.71 8.90 -0.55
C GLY A 217 18.01 8.10 -0.66
N SER A 218 18.14 7.25 -1.69
CA SER A 218 19.28 6.33 -1.83
C SER A 218 20.53 6.97 -2.43
N PHE A 219 20.44 8.16 -3.00
CA PHE A 219 21.52 8.80 -3.73
C PHE A 219 21.85 10.21 -3.21
N PRO A 220 23.12 10.62 -3.19
CA PRO A 220 23.47 12.04 -3.09
C PRO A 220 22.79 12.85 -4.21
N GLU A 221 22.43 14.09 -3.91
CA GLU A 221 21.64 14.95 -4.79
C GLU A 221 22.19 15.07 -6.23
N ASN A 222 23.49 15.28 -6.38
CA ASN A 222 24.14 15.39 -7.68
C ASN A 222 24.03 14.11 -8.51
N ILE A 223 24.08 12.95 -7.87
CA ILE A 223 23.91 11.65 -8.56
C ILE A 223 22.45 11.45 -8.92
N LEU A 224 21.51 11.72 -7.99
CA LEU A 224 20.08 11.63 -8.24
C LEU A 224 19.65 12.50 -9.43
N GLU A 225 20.16 13.74 -9.51
CA GLU A 225 19.91 14.63 -10.63
C GLU A 225 20.46 14.08 -11.96
N SER A 226 21.69 13.59 -11.93
CA SER A 226 22.35 13.00 -13.10
C SER A 226 21.63 11.74 -13.59
N GLU A 227 21.17 10.87 -12.69
CA GLU A 227 20.42 9.65 -13.06
C GLU A 227 19.04 10.03 -13.63
N LEU A 228 18.30 10.93 -13.00
CA LEU A 228 16.93 11.24 -13.41
C LEU A 228 16.86 12.13 -14.67
N PHE A 229 17.67 13.21 -14.71
CA PHE A 229 17.63 14.18 -15.81
C PHE A 229 18.67 13.93 -16.92
N GLY A 230 19.70 13.11 -16.64
CA GLY A 230 20.87 12.96 -17.51
C GLY A 230 21.87 14.09 -17.40
N HIS A 231 23.02 13.95 -18.02
CA HIS A 231 24.06 14.98 -18.04
C HIS A 231 24.82 15.04 -19.37
N GLU A 232 25.34 16.20 -19.68
CA GLU A 232 26.29 16.40 -20.78
C GLU A 232 27.74 16.26 -20.28
N LYS A 233 28.65 15.94 -21.20
CA LYS A 233 30.07 15.85 -20.88
C LYS A 233 30.56 17.19 -20.26
N GLY A 234 31.26 17.09 -19.12
CA GLY A 234 31.79 18.25 -18.39
C GLY A 234 30.80 18.95 -17.48
N ALA A 235 29.59 18.42 -17.25
CA ALA A 235 28.56 19.02 -16.40
C ALA A 235 28.97 19.09 -14.93
N PHE A 236 29.79 18.16 -14.46
CA PHE A 236 30.37 18.11 -13.10
C PHE A 236 31.69 17.32 -13.12
N THR A 237 32.43 17.35 -12.01
CA THR A 237 33.68 16.58 -11.86
C THR A 237 33.41 15.08 -11.95
N GLY A 238 33.95 14.42 -12.99
CA GLY A 238 33.70 13.01 -13.29
C GLY A 238 32.68 12.76 -14.43
N ALA A 239 32.10 13.80 -15.03
CA ALA A 239 31.24 13.67 -16.21
C ALA A 239 32.05 13.56 -17.49
N ASP A 240 32.71 12.41 -17.71
CA ASP A 240 33.59 12.20 -18.85
C ASP A 240 32.86 11.95 -20.18
N THR A 241 31.61 11.49 -20.09
CA THR A 241 30.73 11.21 -21.23
C THR A 241 29.34 11.83 -21.00
N SER A 242 28.60 12.07 -22.08
CA SER A 242 27.17 12.44 -21.99
C SER A 242 26.34 11.19 -21.75
N ARG A 243 25.31 11.29 -20.87
CA ARG A 243 24.40 10.17 -20.54
C ARG A 243 22.95 10.65 -20.49
N SER A 244 22.05 9.91 -21.15
CA SER A 244 20.59 10.14 -21.05
C SER A 244 20.09 9.79 -19.65
N GLY A 245 19.11 10.56 -19.16
CA GLY A 245 18.47 10.33 -17.87
C GLY A 245 17.31 9.33 -17.94
N LEU A 246 16.82 8.95 -16.75
CA LEU A 246 15.69 8.03 -16.62
C LEU A 246 14.40 8.60 -17.24
N PHE A 247 14.21 9.93 -17.24
CA PHE A 247 13.07 10.54 -17.92
C PHE A 247 13.07 10.28 -19.43
N GLU A 248 14.24 10.36 -20.07
CA GLU A 248 14.38 10.04 -21.49
C GLU A 248 14.22 8.53 -21.75
N ALA A 249 14.81 7.70 -20.88
CA ALA A 249 14.78 6.25 -21.01
C ALA A 249 13.38 5.64 -20.76
N THR A 250 12.52 6.37 -20.03
CA THR A 250 11.17 5.90 -19.66
C THR A 250 10.08 6.60 -20.50
N ASP A 251 10.44 7.22 -21.62
CA ASP A 251 9.46 7.89 -22.47
C ASP A 251 8.32 6.92 -22.91
N GLY A 252 7.08 7.35 -22.79
CA GLY A 252 5.87 6.52 -22.94
C GLY A 252 5.50 5.67 -21.71
N GLY A 253 6.40 5.53 -20.73
CA GLY A 253 6.27 4.65 -19.57
C GLY A 253 5.79 5.34 -18.28
N THR A 254 6.18 4.74 -17.15
CA THR A 254 5.86 5.23 -15.80
C THR A 254 7.12 5.28 -14.93
N ILE A 255 7.40 6.42 -14.29
CA ILE A 255 8.44 6.55 -13.27
C ILE A 255 7.78 6.52 -11.90
N PHE A 256 8.32 5.69 -11.01
CA PHE A 256 7.97 5.65 -9.60
C PHE A 256 9.08 6.32 -8.78
N LEU A 257 8.74 7.40 -8.09
CA LEU A 257 9.65 8.17 -7.22
C LEU A 257 9.35 7.84 -5.76
N ASP A 258 10.12 6.91 -5.17
CA ASP A 258 9.98 6.59 -3.75
C ASP A 258 10.74 7.60 -2.89
N GLU A 259 10.22 7.84 -1.67
CA GLU A 259 10.79 8.78 -0.70
C GLU A 259 11.00 10.20 -1.29
N ILE A 260 10.02 10.69 -2.05
CA ILE A 260 10.11 12.02 -2.69
C ILE A 260 10.33 13.16 -1.68
N SER A 261 9.93 12.96 -0.44
CA SER A 261 10.12 13.90 0.67
C SER A 261 11.58 14.08 1.10
N GLU A 262 12.51 13.21 0.67
CA GLU A 262 13.94 13.31 0.97
C GLU A 262 14.70 14.24 -0.02
N THR A 263 14.03 14.74 -1.04
CA THR A 263 14.64 15.55 -2.10
C THR A 263 14.89 16.99 -1.64
N SER A 264 15.97 17.60 -2.15
CA SER A 264 16.29 19.01 -1.92
C SER A 264 15.34 19.97 -2.64
N LEU A 265 15.26 21.20 -2.19
CA LEU A 265 14.45 22.24 -2.84
C LEU A 265 14.90 22.53 -4.28
N SER A 266 16.19 22.41 -4.59
CA SER A 266 16.72 22.59 -5.95
C SER A 266 16.24 21.48 -6.89
N PHE A 267 16.26 20.24 -6.44
CA PHE A 267 15.71 19.10 -7.16
C PHE A 267 14.20 19.25 -7.39
N GLN A 268 13.46 19.66 -6.36
CA GLN A 268 12.01 19.87 -6.44
C GLN A 268 11.64 20.91 -7.52
N VAL A 269 12.41 21.99 -7.67
CA VAL A 269 12.21 22.97 -8.74
C VAL A 269 12.38 22.36 -10.12
N LYS A 270 13.40 21.52 -10.32
CA LYS A 270 13.65 20.85 -11.60
C LYS A 270 12.55 19.87 -11.94
N LEU A 271 12.13 19.07 -10.95
CA LEU A 271 11.04 18.10 -11.10
C LEU A 271 9.71 18.81 -11.45
N LEU A 272 9.41 19.93 -10.78
CA LEU A 272 8.20 20.71 -11.06
C LEU A 272 8.15 21.18 -12.52
N ARG A 273 9.28 21.67 -13.05
CA ARG A 273 9.36 22.08 -14.45
C ARG A 273 9.08 20.93 -15.41
N VAL A 274 9.64 19.74 -15.15
CA VAL A 274 9.38 18.56 -15.97
C VAL A 274 7.89 18.18 -15.94
N LEU A 275 7.25 18.22 -14.78
CA LEU A 275 5.82 17.93 -14.62
C LEU A 275 4.89 18.95 -15.29
N GLN A 276 5.35 20.21 -15.43
CA GLN A 276 4.57 21.29 -16.04
C GLN A 276 4.76 21.38 -17.56
N GLU A 277 6.01 21.24 -18.01
CA GLU A 277 6.39 21.48 -19.40
C GLU A 277 6.40 20.20 -20.24
N HIS A 278 6.35 19.01 -19.62
CA HIS A 278 6.56 17.71 -20.28
C HIS A 278 7.85 17.67 -21.10
N LYS A 279 8.90 18.29 -20.57
CA LYS A 279 10.23 18.36 -21.17
C LYS A 279 11.30 18.19 -20.11
N VAL A 280 12.36 17.46 -20.46
CA VAL A 280 13.54 17.30 -19.62
C VAL A 280 14.71 18.09 -20.21
N ARG A 281 15.61 18.56 -19.34
CA ARG A 281 16.86 19.20 -19.70
C ARG A 281 18.00 18.52 -18.97
N ARG A 282 18.99 18.01 -19.68
CA ARG A 282 20.18 17.38 -19.09
C ARG A 282 20.99 18.41 -18.28
N VAL A 283 21.62 17.95 -17.22
CA VAL A 283 22.55 18.78 -16.43
C VAL A 283 23.69 19.25 -17.34
N GLY A 284 23.96 20.55 -17.34
CA GLY A 284 24.97 21.17 -18.26
C GLY A 284 24.47 21.49 -19.67
N SER A 285 23.24 21.13 -20.04
CA SER A 285 22.65 21.42 -21.35
C SER A 285 21.66 22.57 -21.30
N ASN A 286 21.44 23.22 -22.45
CA ASN A 286 20.32 24.18 -22.64
C ASN A 286 19.20 23.60 -23.52
N ASN A 287 19.36 22.40 -24.05
CA ASN A 287 18.38 21.77 -24.92
C ASN A 287 17.25 21.11 -24.12
N PHE A 288 16.01 21.35 -24.54
CA PHE A 288 14.82 20.71 -23.98
C PHE A 288 14.43 19.52 -24.84
N ILE A 289 14.22 18.37 -24.20
CA ILE A 289 13.82 17.11 -24.82
C ILE A 289 12.38 16.84 -24.37
N PRO A 290 11.41 16.75 -25.31
CA PRO A 290 10.03 16.41 -24.95
C PRO A 290 9.94 14.97 -24.44
N ILE A 291 9.10 14.72 -23.44
CA ILE A 291 8.87 13.42 -22.84
C ILE A 291 7.39 13.24 -22.51
N ASP A 292 6.90 12.02 -22.57
CA ASP A 292 5.58 11.63 -22.11
C ASP A 292 5.70 10.53 -21.04
N VAL A 293 5.87 10.93 -19.77
CA VAL A 293 6.09 10.03 -18.65
C VAL A 293 4.99 10.21 -17.60
N ARG A 294 4.38 9.11 -17.18
CA ARG A 294 3.47 9.10 -16.02
C ARG A 294 4.29 9.07 -14.72
N ILE A 295 3.91 9.91 -13.75
CA ILE A 295 4.59 9.97 -12.44
C ILE A 295 3.71 9.35 -11.37
N VAL A 296 4.30 8.41 -10.61
CA VAL A 296 3.77 7.90 -9.35
C VAL A 296 4.81 8.23 -8.29
N ALA A 297 4.45 8.95 -7.24
CA ALA A 297 5.36 9.31 -6.15
C ALA A 297 4.94 8.64 -4.86
N ALA A 298 5.90 8.39 -3.96
CA ALA A 298 5.60 7.85 -2.63
C ALA A 298 6.34 8.62 -1.52
N THR A 299 5.73 8.66 -0.34
CA THR A 299 6.31 9.26 0.86
C THR A 299 5.87 8.52 2.13
N ASN A 300 6.75 8.54 3.12
CA ASN A 300 6.46 8.09 4.48
C ASN A 300 6.35 9.24 5.49
N LYS A 301 6.54 10.50 5.04
CA LYS A 301 6.51 11.69 5.90
C LYS A 301 5.19 12.46 5.78
N ASP A 302 4.90 13.25 6.81
CA ASP A 302 3.80 14.23 6.76
C ASP A 302 4.15 15.39 5.83
N MET A 303 3.55 15.37 4.63
CA MET A 303 3.77 16.40 3.62
C MET A 303 3.30 17.78 4.09
N SER A 304 2.21 17.85 4.87
CA SER A 304 1.68 19.11 5.39
C SER A 304 2.68 19.78 6.35
N GLY A 305 3.34 18.97 7.18
CA GLY A 305 4.42 19.43 8.06
C GLY A 305 5.62 19.95 7.27
N LEU A 306 6.06 19.22 6.24
CA LEU A 306 7.21 19.61 5.40
C LEU A 306 6.95 20.88 4.59
N ILE A 307 5.73 21.08 4.07
CA ILE A 307 5.33 22.31 3.37
C ILE A 307 5.37 23.50 4.35
N ARG A 308 4.78 23.36 5.53
CA ARG A 308 4.76 24.40 6.55
C ARG A 308 6.15 24.83 7.02
N THR A 309 7.10 23.88 7.08
CA THR A 309 8.50 24.15 7.46
C THR A 309 9.37 24.59 6.27
N GLY A 310 8.82 24.69 5.06
CA GLY A 310 9.54 25.07 3.85
C GLY A 310 10.53 24.03 3.32
N GLN A 311 10.45 22.77 3.81
CA GLN A 311 11.29 21.66 3.35
C GLN A 311 10.74 21.01 2.07
N PHE A 312 9.46 21.19 1.78
CA PHE A 312 8.84 20.76 0.54
C PHE A 312 8.00 21.89 -0.08
N ARG A 313 8.07 22.01 -1.40
CA ARG A 313 7.34 23.07 -2.13
C ARG A 313 5.87 22.69 -2.29
N GLU A 314 5.01 23.64 -1.99
CA GLU A 314 3.56 23.48 -2.10
C GLU A 314 3.09 23.28 -3.56
N ASP A 315 3.71 23.99 -4.51
CA ASP A 315 3.39 23.88 -5.94
C ASP A 315 3.71 22.50 -6.51
N LEU A 316 4.82 21.89 -6.11
CA LEU A 316 5.17 20.54 -6.47
C LEU A 316 4.22 19.53 -5.85
N TYR A 317 3.87 19.73 -4.57
CA TYR A 317 2.94 18.85 -3.88
C TYR A 317 1.60 18.74 -4.62
N TYR A 318 0.98 19.88 -4.99
CA TYR A 318 -0.29 19.86 -5.74
C TYR A 318 -0.16 19.23 -7.13
N ARG A 319 1.00 19.27 -7.74
CA ARG A 319 1.23 18.66 -9.06
C ARG A 319 1.43 17.14 -8.95
N LEU A 320 1.99 16.65 -7.85
CA LEU A 320 2.17 15.22 -7.57
C LEU A 320 0.91 14.57 -6.98
N SER A 321 0.16 15.30 -6.16
CA SER A 321 -0.99 14.80 -5.39
C SER A 321 -2.34 15.03 -6.08
N VAL A 322 -2.41 14.87 -7.40
CA VAL A 322 -3.70 14.92 -8.14
C VAL A 322 -4.66 13.86 -7.59
N VAL A 323 -4.14 12.68 -7.31
CA VAL A 323 -4.81 11.64 -6.53
C VAL A 323 -3.87 11.18 -5.43
N THR A 324 -4.37 11.13 -4.19
CA THR A 324 -3.61 10.59 -3.05
C THR A 324 -4.21 9.25 -2.63
N ILE A 325 -3.34 8.24 -2.51
CA ILE A 325 -3.69 6.92 -1.98
C ILE A 325 -3.01 6.77 -0.63
N GLN A 326 -3.82 6.64 0.43
CA GLN A 326 -3.33 6.40 1.78
C GLN A 326 -3.21 4.90 2.02
N LEU A 327 -1.98 4.41 2.21
CA LEU A 327 -1.70 3.02 2.50
C LEU A 327 -1.68 2.80 4.02
N PRO A 328 -2.55 1.93 4.57
CA PRO A 328 -2.62 1.69 6.00
C PRO A 328 -1.33 1.03 6.52
N SER A 329 -0.97 1.33 7.77
CA SER A 329 0.06 0.58 8.51
C SER A 329 -0.40 -0.85 8.75
N LEU A 330 0.52 -1.76 9.08
CA LEU A 330 0.16 -3.15 9.37
C LEU A 330 -0.70 -3.27 10.64
N GLU A 331 -0.49 -2.39 11.62
CA GLU A 331 -1.30 -2.31 12.84
C GLU A 331 -2.76 -1.94 12.54
N GLU A 332 -2.99 -1.06 11.57
CA GLU A 332 -4.33 -0.65 11.15
C GLU A 332 -5.07 -1.72 10.33
N ARG A 333 -4.38 -2.80 9.95
CA ARG A 333 -4.89 -3.97 9.22
C ARG A 333 -4.40 -5.29 9.81
N ALA A 334 -4.33 -5.39 11.14
CA ALA A 334 -3.82 -6.56 11.85
C ALA A 334 -4.53 -7.86 11.46
N GLU A 335 -5.79 -7.79 11.01
CA GLU A 335 -6.56 -8.91 10.46
C GLU A 335 -5.98 -9.51 9.17
N ASP A 336 -5.08 -8.78 8.47
CA ASP A 336 -4.37 -9.27 7.29
C ASP A 336 -3.10 -10.06 7.66
N ILE A 337 -2.62 -9.99 8.91
CA ILE A 337 -1.37 -10.64 9.34
C ILE A 337 -1.39 -12.16 9.09
N PRO A 338 -2.44 -12.91 9.45
CA PRO A 338 -2.47 -14.35 9.17
C PRO A 338 -2.32 -14.68 7.68
N LEU A 339 -2.96 -13.89 6.82
CA LEU A 339 -2.90 -14.05 5.37
C LEU A 339 -1.51 -13.73 4.81
N LEU A 340 -0.87 -12.67 5.32
CA LEU A 340 0.49 -12.28 4.96
C LEU A 340 1.52 -13.34 5.41
N VAL A 341 1.38 -13.87 6.61
CA VAL A 341 2.23 -14.95 7.14
C VAL A 341 2.17 -16.18 6.23
N GLN A 342 0.96 -16.61 5.88
CA GLN A 342 0.77 -17.74 4.97
C GLN A 342 1.41 -17.46 3.60
N HIS A 343 1.18 -16.29 3.02
CA HIS A 343 1.76 -15.89 1.73
C HIS A 343 3.29 -15.91 1.74
N PHE A 344 3.92 -15.34 2.78
CA PHE A 344 5.38 -15.32 2.88
C PHE A 344 5.97 -16.71 3.07
N LEU A 345 5.30 -17.55 3.86
CA LEU A 345 5.72 -18.93 4.09
C LEU A 345 5.59 -19.79 2.82
N GLU A 346 4.48 -19.66 2.08
CA GLU A 346 4.30 -20.33 0.79
C GLU A 346 5.39 -19.89 -0.20
N ARG A 347 5.69 -18.59 -0.29
CA ARG A 347 6.74 -18.05 -1.14
C ARG A 347 8.14 -18.56 -0.75
N PHE A 348 8.42 -18.62 0.55
CA PHE A 348 9.65 -19.21 1.09
C PHE A 348 9.77 -20.69 0.70
N ASN A 349 8.72 -21.47 0.90
CA ASN A 349 8.67 -22.89 0.60
C ASN A 349 8.92 -23.18 -0.89
N GLN A 350 8.26 -22.42 -1.77
CA GLN A 350 8.46 -22.53 -3.22
C GLN A 350 9.90 -22.23 -3.65
N ARG A 351 10.50 -21.16 -3.10
CA ARG A 351 11.88 -20.77 -3.44
C ARG A 351 12.93 -21.75 -2.93
N ASN A 352 12.72 -22.32 -1.74
CA ASN A 352 13.71 -23.17 -1.07
C ASN A 352 13.41 -24.66 -1.19
N GLN A 353 12.32 -25.06 -1.89
CA GLN A 353 11.87 -26.44 -2.03
C GLN A 353 11.70 -27.16 -0.66
N ARG A 354 11.21 -26.40 0.33
CA ARG A 354 10.89 -26.89 1.69
C ARG A 354 9.38 -26.92 1.89
N GLN A 355 8.93 -27.55 2.98
CA GLN A 355 7.51 -27.59 3.39
C GLN A 355 7.38 -27.17 4.87
N VAL A 356 7.89 -25.98 5.18
CA VAL A 356 7.77 -25.40 6.52
C VAL A 356 6.32 -24.96 6.74
N ASN A 357 5.76 -25.34 7.88
CA ASN A 357 4.44 -24.97 8.37
C ASN A 357 4.56 -23.98 9.54
N ILE A 358 3.46 -23.42 9.97
CA ILE A 358 3.38 -22.56 11.14
C ILE A 358 2.16 -22.93 11.97
N SER A 359 2.31 -23.01 13.28
CA SER A 359 1.20 -23.32 14.19
C SER A 359 0.23 -22.14 14.32
N ASP A 360 -1.06 -22.42 14.53
CA ASP A 360 -2.08 -21.41 14.78
C ASP A 360 -1.74 -20.51 15.98
N ALA A 361 -1.13 -21.08 17.02
CA ALA A 361 -0.66 -20.34 18.19
C ALA A 361 0.42 -19.32 17.82
N ALA A 362 1.36 -19.67 16.92
CA ALA A 362 2.39 -18.77 16.42
C ALA A 362 1.79 -17.64 15.57
N VAL A 363 0.82 -17.94 14.70
CA VAL A 363 0.10 -16.95 13.89
C VAL A 363 -0.64 -15.94 14.78
N ASN A 364 -1.36 -16.43 15.80
CA ASN A 364 -2.08 -15.56 16.74
C ASN A 364 -1.12 -14.67 17.54
N LEU A 365 0.05 -15.17 17.91
CA LEU A 365 1.08 -14.40 18.59
C LEU A 365 1.60 -13.29 17.67
N LEU A 366 1.93 -13.60 16.41
CA LEU A 366 2.36 -12.64 15.42
C LEU A 366 1.30 -11.54 15.16
N ALA A 367 0.02 -11.92 15.14
CA ALA A 367 -1.09 -10.96 14.98
C ALA A 367 -1.23 -9.99 16.17
N SER A 368 -0.77 -10.40 17.37
CA SER A 368 -0.81 -9.56 18.59
C SER A 368 0.42 -8.66 18.77
N MET A 369 1.45 -8.79 17.94
CA MET A 369 2.70 -8.02 18.03
C MET A 369 2.56 -6.67 17.36
N SER A 370 3.35 -5.66 17.79
CA SER A 370 3.51 -4.40 17.07
C SER A 370 4.52 -4.54 15.93
N TRP A 371 4.27 -3.81 14.84
CA TRP A 371 5.04 -3.91 13.61
C TRP A 371 5.50 -2.51 13.12
N PRO A 372 6.46 -1.86 13.79
CA PRO A 372 6.95 -0.53 13.37
C PRO A 372 7.55 -0.53 11.95
N GLY A 373 8.18 -1.64 11.53
CA GLY A 373 8.68 -1.84 10.16
C GLY A 373 7.64 -2.43 9.20
N ASN A 374 6.38 -2.54 9.63
CA ASN A 374 5.23 -2.99 8.82
C ASN A 374 5.46 -4.36 8.14
N VAL A 375 5.00 -4.49 6.90
CA VAL A 375 5.04 -5.74 6.14
C VAL A 375 6.47 -6.23 5.89
N ARG A 376 7.41 -5.31 5.65
CA ARG A 376 8.83 -5.67 5.45
C ARG A 376 9.42 -6.33 6.69
N GLU A 377 9.06 -5.85 7.88
CA GLU A 377 9.52 -6.44 9.14
C GLU A 377 8.91 -7.83 9.38
N LEU A 378 7.61 -7.98 9.10
CA LEU A 378 6.92 -9.27 9.18
C LEU A 378 7.53 -10.28 8.20
N GLU A 379 7.75 -9.90 6.94
CA GLU A 379 8.37 -10.73 5.91
C GLU A 379 9.75 -11.23 6.35
N ASN A 380 10.61 -10.32 6.81
CA ASN A 380 11.95 -10.66 7.29
C ASN A 380 11.92 -11.61 8.50
N LEU A 381 10.94 -11.44 9.40
CA LEU A 381 10.78 -12.32 10.55
C LEU A 381 10.35 -13.73 10.11
N ILE A 382 9.35 -13.84 9.24
CA ILE A 382 8.87 -15.13 8.73
C ILE A 382 9.99 -15.86 7.98
N GLU A 383 10.73 -15.17 7.12
CA GLU A 383 11.86 -15.76 6.40
C GLU A 383 12.92 -16.28 7.38
N ARG A 384 13.26 -15.52 8.42
CA ARG A 384 14.20 -15.93 9.45
C ARG A 384 13.69 -17.15 10.22
N LEU A 385 12.46 -17.12 10.69
CA LEU A 385 11.86 -18.24 11.40
C LEU A 385 11.84 -19.50 10.53
N ALA A 386 11.48 -19.38 9.26
CA ALA A 386 11.44 -20.50 8.33
C ALA A 386 12.83 -21.09 8.02
N ILE A 387 13.90 -20.27 8.02
CA ILE A 387 15.30 -20.75 7.85
C ILE A 387 15.70 -21.64 9.05
N PHE A 388 15.34 -21.22 10.26
CA PHE A 388 15.77 -21.87 11.51
C PHE A 388 14.72 -22.78 12.12
N ALA A 389 13.60 -23.02 11.42
CA ALA A 389 12.53 -23.91 11.91
C ALA A 389 13.03 -25.33 12.11
N ASP A 390 12.84 -25.87 13.31
CA ASP A 390 13.08 -27.25 13.65
C ASP A 390 11.90 -28.10 13.17
N MET A 391 12.15 -29.29 12.61
CA MET A 391 11.13 -30.24 12.11
C MET A 391 10.14 -29.62 11.07
N ASP A 392 10.55 -28.60 10.32
CA ASP A 392 9.73 -27.91 9.34
C ASP A 392 8.41 -27.31 9.88
N GLU A 393 8.38 -26.95 11.17
CA GLU A 393 7.26 -26.27 11.82
C GLU A 393 7.74 -25.08 12.66
N ILE A 394 7.11 -23.92 12.47
CA ILE A 394 7.34 -22.72 13.28
C ILE A 394 6.38 -22.74 14.48
N SER A 395 6.93 -22.89 15.67
CA SER A 395 6.19 -22.89 16.93
C SER A 395 6.00 -21.49 17.53
N SER A 396 5.03 -21.37 18.45
CA SER A 396 4.86 -20.12 19.23
C SER A 396 6.07 -19.78 20.11
N GLU A 397 6.81 -20.80 20.56
CA GLU A 397 8.03 -20.61 21.39
C GLU A 397 9.18 -19.98 20.60
N GLU A 398 9.30 -20.30 19.30
CA GLU A 398 10.30 -19.69 18.43
C GLU A 398 9.96 -18.21 18.15
N VAL A 399 8.67 -17.92 17.93
CA VAL A 399 8.20 -16.54 17.80
C VAL A 399 8.43 -15.74 19.08
N ASP A 400 8.16 -16.30 20.26
CA ASP A 400 8.39 -15.64 21.55
C ASP A 400 9.89 -15.37 21.80
N ARG A 401 10.77 -16.30 21.43
CA ARG A 401 12.23 -16.11 21.51
C ARG A 401 12.67 -14.93 20.64
N GLU A 402 12.17 -14.83 19.42
CA GLU A 402 12.48 -13.69 18.54
C GLU A 402 11.87 -12.38 19.05
N ARG A 403 10.69 -12.40 19.64
CA ARG A 403 10.07 -11.26 20.33
C ARG A 403 10.94 -10.78 21.50
N GLY A 404 11.46 -11.71 22.32
CA GLY A 404 12.39 -11.39 23.41
C GLY A 404 13.64 -10.68 22.91
N ARG A 405 14.28 -11.20 21.86
CA ARG A 405 15.46 -10.59 21.23
C ARG A 405 15.17 -9.18 20.66
N ARG A 406 13.99 -8.97 20.09
CA ARG A 406 13.57 -7.64 19.60
C ARG A 406 13.41 -6.63 20.74
N ASN A 407 12.79 -7.04 21.84
CA ASN A 407 12.61 -6.19 23.01
C ASN A 407 13.95 -5.86 23.69
N GLU A 408 14.89 -6.79 23.73
CA GLU A 408 16.26 -6.54 24.21
C GLU A 408 17.02 -5.58 23.29
N ALA A 409 16.87 -5.72 21.97
CA ALA A 409 17.45 -4.79 20.99
C ALA A 409 16.81 -3.40 21.03
N ALA A 410 15.50 -3.32 21.29
CA ALA A 410 14.77 -2.05 21.43
C ALA A 410 15.00 -1.38 22.80
N SER A 411 15.26 -2.16 23.84
CA SER A 411 15.57 -1.68 25.19
C SER A 411 17.06 -1.42 25.43
N ALA A 412 17.93 -1.86 24.51
CA ALA A 412 19.29 -1.35 24.47
C ALA A 412 19.20 0.16 24.21
N PRO A 413 19.73 1.01 25.12
CA PRO A 413 19.63 2.44 24.92
C PRO A 413 20.17 2.75 23.52
N GLU A 414 19.39 3.50 22.74
CA GLU A 414 19.84 4.09 21.48
C GLU A 414 21.18 4.77 21.77
N GLN A 415 22.26 4.02 21.58
CA GLN A 415 23.57 4.61 21.59
C GLN A 415 23.57 5.54 20.40
N SER A 416 23.33 6.81 20.75
CA SER A 416 23.43 7.98 19.89
C SER A 416 24.24 7.66 18.64
N SER A 417 23.68 8.01 17.47
CA SER A 417 24.37 8.16 16.20
C SER A 417 25.50 9.20 16.31
N GLY A 418 26.36 8.98 17.27
CA GLY A 418 27.60 9.70 17.45
C GLY A 418 28.58 9.25 16.41
N SER A 419 29.26 10.21 15.79
CA SER A 419 30.41 9.98 14.93
C SER A 419 31.38 8.96 15.54
N LEU A 420 32.09 8.19 14.72
CA LEU A 420 33.08 7.22 15.19
C LEU A 420 33.94 7.69 16.38
N PRO A 421 34.36 8.98 16.45
CA PRO A 421 34.99 9.58 17.64
C PRO A 421 34.15 9.56 18.92
N GLY A 422 32.81 9.75 18.82
CA GLY A 422 31.94 9.75 20.01
C GLY A 422 31.74 8.34 20.58
N LYS A 423 31.63 7.31 19.73
CA LYS A 423 31.58 5.91 20.17
C LYS A 423 32.86 5.47 20.84
N LEU A 424 33.99 5.86 20.29
CA LEU A 424 35.31 5.60 20.90
C LEU A 424 35.44 6.28 22.28
N GLN A 425 34.94 7.50 22.43
CA GLN A 425 34.98 8.22 23.73
C GLN A 425 34.10 7.54 24.78
N GLU A 426 32.92 7.05 24.40
CA GLU A 426 32.03 6.37 25.33
C GLU A 426 32.58 4.98 25.74
N MET A 427 33.14 4.21 24.81
CA MET A 427 33.86 2.96 25.17
C MET A 427 35.05 3.24 26.09
N GLU A 428 35.86 4.26 25.81
CA GLU A 428 36.98 4.68 26.61
C GLU A 428 36.53 5.08 28.03
N ARG A 429 35.41 5.80 28.15
CA ARG A 429 34.80 6.18 29.42
C ARG A 429 34.35 4.97 30.22
N GLN A 430 33.68 4.01 29.59
CA GLN A 430 33.21 2.80 30.29
C GLN A 430 34.36 1.94 30.80
N GLU A 431 35.42 1.75 30.00
CA GLU A 431 36.59 0.99 30.43
C GLU A 431 37.36 1.66 31.61
N ILE A 432 37.46 2.99 31.60
CA ILE A 432 38.07 3.72 32.72
C ILE A 432 37.22 3.58 34.01
N LEU A 433 35.90 3.71 33.91
CA LEU A 433 34.98 3.54 35.04
C LEU A 433 35.00 2.11 35.58
N ARG A 434 35.07 1.11 34.70
CA ARG A 434 35.21 -0.30 35.07
C ARG A 434 36.52 -0.56 35.85
N ALA A 435 37.63 -0.11 35.29
CA ALA A 435 38.95 -0.27 35.93
C ALA A 435 39.04 0.43 37.29
N LEU A 436 38.41 1.60 37.48
CA LEU A 436 38.33 2.31 38.75
C LEU A 436 37.49 1.55 39.78
N ARG A 437 36.32 1.00 39.40
CA ARG A 437 35.48 0.16 40.30
C ARG A 437 36.23 -1.10 40.74
N GLU A 438 36.83 -1.83 39.80
CA GLU A 438 37.57 -3.07 40.06
C GLU A 438 38.85 -2.84 40.87
N SER A 439 39.30 -1.60 40.97
CA SER A 439 40.48 -1.20 41.74
C SER A 439 40.12 -0.51 43.06
N GLY A 440 38.83 -0.53 43.50
CA GLY A 440 38.37 0.11 44.74
C GLY A 440 38.74 1.60 44.80
N GLY A 441 38.66 2.31 43.68
CA GLY A 441 39.03 3.72 43.59
C GLY A 441 40.57 3.99 43.56
N ASN A 442 41.42 2.97 43.62
CA ASN A 442 42.87 3.14 43.55
C ASN A 442 43.34 3.46 42.13
N ARG A 443 43.64 4.73 41.90
CA ARG A 443 44.00 5.31 40.58
C ARG A 443 45.30 4.74 40.00
N ALA A 444 46.28 4.37 40.85
CA ALA A 444 47.52 3.77 40.40
C ALA A 444 47.30 2.33 39.89
N LEU A 445 46.44 1.57 40.58
CA LEU A 445 46.07 0.21 40.20
C LEU A 445 45.20 0.21 38.95
N ALA A 446 44.25 1.15 38.84
CA ALA A 446 43.41 1.32 37.65
C ALA A 446 44.23 1.68 36.39
N ALA A 447 45.17 2.60 36.50
CA ALA A 447 46.08 2.95 35.41
C ALA A 447 46.91 1.73 34.93
N ARG A 448 47.42 0.94 35.90
CA ARG A 448 48.17 -0.29 35.60
C ARG A 448 47.31 -1.36 34.91
N LYS A 449 46.06 -1.53 35.34
CA LYS A 449 45.09 -2.45 34.69
C LYS A 449 44.76 -2.03 33.25
N LEU A 450 44.67 -0.74 33.00
CA LEU A 450 44.41 -0.18 31.67
C LEU A 450 45.64 -0.12 30.76
N GLY A 451 46.85 -0.47 31.28
CA GLY A 451 48.08 -0.40 30.52
C GLY A 451 48.54 1.02 30.17
N ILE A 452 48.11 2.04 30.95
CA ILE A 452 48.42 3.46 30.72
C ILE A 452 49.13 4.08 31.92
N GLU A 453 49.83 5.18 31.67
CA GLU A 453 50.44 5.97 32.75
C GLU A 453 49.39 6.67 33.59
N ARG A 454 49.68 6.87 34.89
CA ARG A 454 48.79 7.57 35.80
C ARG A 454 48.44 8.99 35.32
N LYS A 455 49.38 9.70 34.69
CA LYS A 455 49.16 11.03 34.12
C LYS A 455 48.15 10.97 32.99
N THR A 456 48.26 10.00 32.09
CA THR A 456 47.34 9.77 31.00
C THR A 456 45.93 9.42 31.48
N LEU A 457 45.78 8.65 32.55
CA LEU A 457 44.50 8.37 33.19
C LEU A 457 43.81 9.68 33.67
N TYR A 458 44.55 10.59 34.30
CA TYR A 458 44.02 11.88 34.74
C TYR A 458 43.59 12.78 33.59
N GLU A 459 44.37 12.85 32.51
CA GLU A 459 44.04 13.63 31.31
C GLU A 459 42.79 13.09 30.62
N LYS A 460 42.69 11.77 30.47
CA LYS A 460 41.51 11.09 29.88
C LYS A 460 40.27 11.25 30.75
N ALA A 461 40.40 11.07 32.09
CA ALA A 461 39.28 11.26 33.02
C ALA A 461 38.77 12.71 33.01
N ARG A 462 39.63 13.70 32.92
CA ARG A 462 39.27 15.13 32.81
C ARG A 462 38.57 15.41 31.49
N ARG A 463 39.09 14.88 30.38
CA ARG A 463 38.48 15.04 29.04
C ARG A 463 37.07 14.40 28.94
N LEU A 464 36.87 13.27 29.63
CA LEU A 464 35.62 12.49 29.59
C LEU A 464 34.70 12.84 30.77
N ALA A 465 34.99 13.90 31.56
CA ALA A 465 34.22 14.35 32.72
C ALA A 465 33.94 13.22 33.74
N ILE A 466 34.93 12.35 33.97
CA ILE A 466 34.86 11.27 34.98
C ILE A 466 35.34 11.80 36.33
N ASP A 467 34.47 11.69 37.35
CA ASP A 467 34.87 12.00 38.72
C ASP A 467 35.76 10.88 39.29
N LEU A 468 36.99 11.22 39.63
CA LEU A 468 37.97 10.30 40.17
C LEU A 468 37.83 10.13 41.70
N GLN A 469 36.83 10.77 42.36
CA GLN A 469 36.61 10.72 43.82
C GLN A 469 35.53 9.72 44.26
N LEU A 470 35.34 8.62 43.54
CA LEU A 470 34.42 7.57 43.98
C LEU A 470 34.91 6.98 45.30
N LYS A 471 34.42 7.53 46.43
CA LYS A 471 34.41 6.88 47.74
C LYS A 471 33.21 5.91 47.74
N GLU A 472 33.47 4.70 48.24
CA GLU A 472 32.47 3.68 48.51
C GLU A 472 31.27 4.27 49.26
N THR A 473 30.06 3.98 48.73
CA THR A 473 28.83 3.87 49.53
C THR A 473 28.45 2.40 49.51
#